data_102ed70a840e1d8ce868093490a90090
#
_entry.id   102ed70a840e1d8ce868093490a90090
#
_cell.length_a   1.000
_cell.length_b   1.000
_cell.length_c   1.000
_cell.angle_alpha   90.00
_cell.angle_beta   90.00
_cell.angle_gamma   90.00
#
_symmetry.space_group_name_H-M   'P 1'
#
loop_
_entity.id
_entity.type
_entity.pdbx_description
1 polymer ?
#
loop_
_entity_poly.entity_id
_entity_poly.type
_entity_poly.pdbx_seq_one_letter_code
_entity_poly.pdbx_strand_id
1 'polypeptide(L)'
;MGLTYAEHAQETRQNTPPVVFEKACLPTPGSASILVPGDDALQACLRQLDPALAARLDTVAIPALLDYEVEIGLVMLDDWRADSTGPLPRWGYFLANDVTVRSIQMAGWKATRPLPFWSAAKSFAGFLPVARSIWVPHQAHAEAWPDIELSTHVNGQLRQHARLSALRLSPLQLLTCVAQHAPDRRLHKGDLILTGTPGGIALQVSRFKQAVGQCLPRARAIQMAWRGQQRSARFLNPGDTVTMQATGLDPLSLTVEAMP
;
A
#
# COMPACT_ATOMS: atom_id res chain seq x y z
N MET A 1 -4.90 4.93 0.97
CA MET A 1 -5.88 4.35 1.94
C MET A 1 -5.71 2.85 2.04
N GLY A 2 -6.16 2.20 3.12
CA GLY A 2 -6.09 0.74 3.28
C GLY A 2 -7.46 0.12 3.54
N LEU A 3 -7.60 -1.18 3.21
CA LEU A 3 -8.82 -1.98 3.46
C LEU A 3 -10.08 -1.50 2.72
N THR A 4 -9.90 -0.93 1.55
CA THR A 4 -10.97 -0.36 0.73
C THR A 4 -11.68 -1.40 -0.15
N TYR A 5 -10.99 -2.50 -0.51
CA TYR A 5 -11.59 -3.64 -1.19
C TYR A 5 -12.08 -4.68 -0.17
N ALA A 6 -13.28 -5.24 -0.39
CA ALA A 6 -13.87 -6.23 0.50
C ALA A 6 -13.02 -7.52 0.59
N GLU A 7 -12.47 -7.98 -0.53
CA GLU A 7 -11.62 -9.17 -0.60
C GLU A 7 -10.30 -8.97 0.18
N HIS A 8 -9.65 -7.83 0.01
CA HIS A 8 -8.43 -7.51 0.74
C HIS A 8 -8.67 -7.44 2.26
N ALA A 9 -9.77 -6.85 2.69
CA ALA A 9 -10.17 -6.84 4.10
C ALA A 9 -10.38 -8.26 4.66
N GLN A 10 -10.92 -9.19 3.84
CA GLN A 10 -11.07 -10.60 4.23
C GLN A 10 -9.73 -11.34 4.31
N GLU A 11 -8.80 -11.12 3.36
CA GLU A 11 -7.45 -11.73 3.37
C GLU A 11 -6.65 -11.32 4.60
N THR A 12 -6.68 -10.03 4.93
CA THR A 12 -6.00 -9.48 6.12
C THR A 12 -6.80 -9.67 7.40
N ARG A 13 -8.07 -10.12 7.30
CA ARG A 13 -9.02 -10.35 8.41
C ARG A 13 -9.25 -9.12 9.29
N GLN A 14 -9.23 -7.98 8.69
CA GLN A 14 -9.55 -6.72 9.34
C GLN A 14 -10.95 -6.28 8.92
N ASN A 15 -11.94 -6.54 9.74
CA ASN A 15 -13.32 -6.09 9.52
C ASN A 15 -13.50 -4.65 10.04
N THR A 16 -12.48 -3.82 9.84
CA THR A 16 -12.45 -2.42 10.24
C THR A 16 -12.87 -1.51 9.08
N PRO A 17 -13.36 -0.30 9.37
CA PRO A 17 -13.59 0.70 8.32
C PRO A 17 -12.28 1.01 7.57
N PRO A 18 -12.35 1.57 6.35
CA PRO A 18 -11.18 2.02 5.61
C PRO A 18 -10.27 2.90 6.46
N VAL A 19 -8.97 2.70 6.36
CA VAL A 19 -7.97 3.38 7.18
C VAL A 19 -7.23 4.40 6.32
N VAL A 20 -7.09 5.63 6.81
CA VAL A 20 -6.30 6.69 6.18
C VAL A 20 -4.96 6.78 6.89
N PHE A 21 -3.88 6.79 6.14
CA PHE A 21 -2.52 7.00 6.62
C PHE A 21 -1.67 7.65 5.53
N GLU A 22 -0.61 8.32 5.91
CA GLU A 22 0.29 8.98 4.99
C GLU A 22 1.32 8.01 4.40
N LYS A 23 1.69 8.27 3.14
CA LYS A 23 2.84 7.66 2.46
C LYS A 23 3.85 8.76 2.15
N ALA A 24 4.99 8.72 2.83
CA ALA A 24 5.96 9.83 2.85
C ALA A 24 6.97 9.79 1.69
N CYS A 25 6.88 8.85 0.74
CA CYS A 25 7.76 8.83 -0.42
C CYS A 25 7.14 9.56 -1.62
N LEU A 26 8.00 10.16 -2.44
CA LEU A 26 7.59 10.82 -3.68
C LEU A 26 7.26 9.77 -4.77
N PRO A 27 6.33 10.09 -5.69
CA PRO A 27 6.06 9.24 -6.84
C PRO A 27 7.29 9.16 -7.77
N THR A 28 7.55 7.97 -8.28
CA THR A 28 8.62 7.70 -9.25
C THR A 28 7.97 7.37 -10.59
N PRO A 29 8.01 8.29 -11.59
CA PRO A 29 7.35 8.08 -12.86
C PRO A 29 8.04 7.04 -13.74
N GLY A 30 7.25 6.23 -14.43
CA GLY A 30 7.71 5.32 -15.49
C GLY A 30 8.26 4.00 -14.97
N SER A 31 9.06 3.35 -15.82
CA SER A 31 9.70 2.05 -15.54
C SER A 31 10.90 2.27 -14.64
N ALA A 32 10.69 2.29 -13.34
CA ALA A 32 11.74 2.39 -12.34
C ALA A 32 12.04 1.01 -11.75
N SER A 33 13.28 0.82 -11.28
CA SER A 33 13.61 -0.33 -10.47
C SER A 33 13.06 -0.16 -9.06
N ILE A 34 12.60 -1.25 -8.47
CA ILE A 34 12.27 -1.32 -7.04
C ILE A 34 13.49 -1.88 -6.32
N LEU A 35 14.12 -1.08 -5.48
CA LEU A 35 15.25 -1.53 -4.67
C LEU A 35 14.76 -2.26 -3.41
N VAL A 36 15.26 -3.47 -3.17
CA VAL A 36 14.97 -4.21 -1.94
C VAL A 36 15.76 -3.57 -0.79
N PRO A 37 15.11 -3.04 0.27
CA PRO A 37 15.83 -2.46 1.39
C PRO A 37 16.70 -3.49 2.09
N GLY A 38 17.95 -3.12 2.38
CA GLY A 38 18.87 -3.93 3.16
C GLY A 38 18.50 -3.98 4.66
N ASP A 39 19.07 -4.93 5.39
CA ASP A 39 18.79 -5.12 6.83
C ASP A 39 19.08 -3.85 7.64
N ASP A 40 20.17 -3.15 7.37
CA ASP A 40 20.52 -1.90 8.08
C ASP A 40 19.44 -0.83 7.97
N ALA A 41 18.86 -0.66 6.78
CA ALA A 41 17.76 0.29 6.55
C ALA A 41 16.49 -0.15 7.29
N LEU A 42 16.19 -1.45 7.31
CA LEU A 42 15.05 -2.02 8.02
C LEU A 42 15.23 -1.91 9.54
N GLN A 43 16.42 -2.18 10.06
CA GLN A 43 16.76 -1.99 11.46
C GLN A 43 16.68 -0.52 11.87
N ALA A 44 17.17 0.40 11.04
CA ALA A 44 17.06 1.84 11.29
C ALA A 44 15.60 2.30 11.34
N CYS A 45 14.78 1.84 10.39
CA CYS A 45 13.35 2.10 10.37
C CYS A 45 12.65 1.58 11.65
N LEU A 46 12.96 0.34 12.04
CA LEU A 46 12.37 -0.24 13.25
C LEU A 46 12.80 0.51 14.52
N ARG A 47 14.06 0.94 14.62
CA ARG A 47 14.55 1.75 15.75
C ARG A 47 13.81 3.08 15.88
N GLN A 48 13.47 3.72 14.77
CA GLN A 48 12.70 4.97 14.80
C GLN A 48 11.25 4.74 15.25
N LEU A 49 10.64 3.62 14.85
CA LEU A 49 9.24 3.31 15.17
C LEU A 49 9.06 2.79 16.60
N ASP A 50 9.94 1.89 17.02
CA ASP A 50 9.87 1.20 18.32
C ASP A 50 11.26 0.77 18.79
N PRO A 51 11.99 1.66 19.48
CA PRO A 51 13.35 1.37 19.98
C PRO A 51 13.39 0.14 20.89
N ALA A 52 12.37 -0.09 21.70
CA ALA A 52 12.30 -1.22 22.63
C ALA A 52 12.12 -2.56 21.90
N LEU A 53 11.36 -2.60 20.81
CA LEU A 53 11.24 -3.77 19.96
C LEU A 53 12.53 -3.99 19.17
N ALA A 54 13.11 -2.94 18.60
CA ALA A 54 14.36 -3.00 17.86
C ALA A 54 15.49 -3.59 18.71
N ALA A 55 15.67 -3.14 19.95
CA ALA A 55 16.66 -3.69 20.87
C ALA A 55 16.47 -5.19 21.20
N ARG A 56 15.25 -5.71 21.08
CA ARG A 56 14.96 -7.15 21.26
C ARG A 56 15.19 -7.97 19.98
N LEU A 57 15.36 -7.31 18.85
CA LEU A 57 15.52 -7.90 17.53
C LEU A 57 16.87 -7.53 16.88
N ASP A 58 17.78 -6.89 17.61
CA ASP A 58 19.07 -6.37 17.12
C ASP A 58 20.00 -7.44 16.54
N THR A 59 19.88 -8.69 17.02
CA THR A 59 20.65 -9.85 16.52
C THR A 59 19.93 -10.63 15.44
N VAL A 60 18.76 -10.17 14.98
CA VAL A 60 17.90 -10.86 14.01
C VAL A 60 17.83 -10.04 12.73
N ALA A 61 18.31 -10.61 11.63
CA ALA A 61 18.13 -10.00 10.32
C ALA A 61 16.64 -9.84 9.99
N ILE A 62 16.23 -8.64 9.61
CA ILE A 62 14.84 -8.33 9.21
C ILE A 62 14.69 -8.66 7.73
N PRO A 63 13.87 -9.66 7.34
CA PRO A 63 13.63 -9.93 5.94
C PRO A 63 12.79 -8.81 5.32
N ALA A 64 13.10 -8.34 4.12
CA ALA A 64 12.32 -7.29 3.49
C ALA A 64 10.85 -7.71 3.29
N LEU A 65 10.58 -8.96 2.86
CA LEU A 65 9.23 -9.43 2.53
C LEU A 65 8.53 -8.41 1.63
N LEU A 66 9.17 -8.10 0.50
CA LEU A 66 8.74 -7.04 -0.41
C LEU A 66 7.47 -7.49 -1.14
N ASP A 67 6.44 -6.65 -1.10
CA ASP A 67 5.12 -6.93 -1.66
C ASP A 67 4.70 -5.87 -2.66
N TYR A 68 3.86 -6.27 -3.60
CA TYR A 68 3.24 -5.46 -4.64
C TYR A 68 1.79 -5.16 -4.28
N GLU A 69 1.33 -3.96 -4.63
CA GLU A 69 -0.05 -3.52 -4.43
C GLU A 69 -0.47 -2.64 -5.60
N VAL A 70 -1.18 -3.23 -6.59
CA VAL A 70 -1.76 -2.42 -7.68
C VAL A 70 -2.87 -1.55 -7.14
N GLU A 71 -2.79 -0.25 -7.44
CA GLU A 71 -3.79 0.72 -7.03
C GLU A 71 -4.07 1.73 -8.14
N ILE A 72 -5.30 2.21 -8.18
CA ILE A 72 -5.58 3.48 -8.84
C ILE A 72 -5.36 4.59 -7.83
N GLY A 73 -4.60 5.60 -8.24
CA GLY A 73 -4.47 6.84 -7.49
C GLY A 73 -5.36 7.93 -8.06
N LEU A 74 -5.76 8.86 -7.20
CA LEU A 74 -6.39 10.12 -7.58
C LEU A 74 -5.39 11.25 -7.39
N VAL A 75 -5.27 12.15 -8.36
CA VAL A 75 -4.53 13.41 -8.21
C VAL A 75 -5.52 14.56 -8.19
N MET A 76 -5.48 15.38 -7.14
CA MET A 76 -6.35 16.55 -7.02
C MET A 76 -5.90 17.63 -8.00
N LEU A 77 -6.85 18.16 -8.77
CA LEU A 77 -6.60 19.26 -9.73
C LEU A 77 -7.07 20.62 -9.20
N ASP A 78 -7.87 20.60 -8.16
CA ASP A 78 -8.38 21.78 -7.45
C ASP A 78 -8.26 21.57 -5.94
N ASP A 79 -8.15 22.66 -5.19
CA ASP A 79 -8.30 22.63 -3.73
C ASP A 79 -9.75 22.32 -3.37
N TRP A 80 -9.96 21.52 -2.33
CA TRP A 80 -11.31 21.14 -1.92
C TRP A 80 -11.43 20.88 -0.41
N ARG A 81 -12.60 21.19 0.12
CA ARG A 81 -12.97 20.90 1.51
C ARG A 81 -14.21 20.00 1.55
N ALA A 82 -14.21 19.03 2.46
CA ALA A 82 -15.31 18.08 2.62
C ALA A 82 -16.65 18.73 3.03
N ASP A 83 -16.59 19.91 3.67
CA ASP A 83 -17.75 20.70 4.11
C ASP A 83 -18.15 21.80 3.09
N SER A 84 -17.53 21.79 1.91
CA SER A 84 -17.83 22.78 0.86
C SER A 84 -19.22 22.54 0.25
N THR A 85 -19.98 23.62 0.08
CA THR A 85 -21.25 23.63 -0.66
C THR A 85 -21.07 24.03 -2.13
N GLY A 86 -19.82 24.26 -2.55
CA GLY A 86 -19.44 24.62 -3.92
C GLY A 86 -19.42 23.42 -4.89
N PRO A 87 -18.94 23.64 -6.11
CA PRO A 87 -18.80 22.57 -7.10
C PRO A 87 -17.84 21.50 -6.61
N LEU A 88 -18.01 20.27 -7.11
CA LEU A 88 -17.09 19.19 -6.85
C LEU A 88 -15.70 19.52 -7.45
N PRO A 89 -14.61 19.09 -6.78
CA PRO A 89 -13.27 19.27 -7.31
C PRO A 89 -13.08 18.41 -8.55
N ARG A 90 -12.16 18.79 -9.42
CA ARG A 90 -11.66 17.91 -10.47
C ARG A 90 -10.51 17.05 -9.92
N TRP A 91 -10.41 15.85 -10.41
CA TRP A 91 -9.28 14.96 -10.16
C TRP A 91 -8.95 14.14 -11.39
N GLY A 92 -7.73 13.65 -11.46
CA GLY A 92 -7.27 12.70 -12.45
C GLY A 92 -7.04 11.32 -11.82
N TYR A 93 -7.03 10.30 -12.65
CA TYR A 93 -6.74 8.91 -12.28
C TYR A 93 -5.36 8.51 -12.81
N PHE A 94 -4.59 7.79 -12.02
CA PHE A 94 -3.30 7.24 -12.43
C PHE A 94 -3.09 5.83 -11.86
N LEU A 95 -2.28 5.01 -12.54
CA LEU A 95 -1.91 3.69 -12.08
C LEU A 95 -0.66 3.78 -11.20
N ALA A 96 -0.66 3.09 -10.07
CA ALA A 96 0.44 3.05 -9.10
C ALA A 96 0.71 1.64 -8.57
N ASN A 97 1.92 1.44 -8.06
CA ASN A 97 2.27 0.34 -7.18
C ASN A 97 2.56 0.87 -5.77
N ASP A 98 1.74 0.54 -4.79
CA ASP A 98 1.97 0.88 -3.38
C ASP A 98 2.90 -0.16 -2.73
N VAL A 99 4.17 -0.15 -3.15
CA VAL A 99 5.19 -1.11 -2.70
C VAL A 99 5.29 -1.12 -1.19
N THR A 100 5.36 -2.32 -0.60
CA THR A 100 5.29 -2.49 0.85
C THR A 100 6.35 -3.47 1.36
N VAL A 101 7.08 -3.08 2.40
CA VAL A 101 7.90 -4.00 3.22
C VAL A 101 7.03 -4.60 4.31
N ARG A 102 6.58 -5.84 4.13
CA ARG A 102 5.66 -6.48 5.08
C ARG A 102 6.28 -6.75 6.44
N SER A 103 7.60 -6.94 6.53
CA SER A 103 8.27 -7.13 7.81
C SER A 103 8.08 -5.93 8.75
N ILE A 104 8.23 -4.71 8.24
CA ILE A 104 8.00 -3.49 9.02
C ILE A 104 6.51 -3.33 9.36
N GLN A 105 5.61 -3.55 8.38
CA GLN A 105 4.18 -3.52 8.64
C GLN A 105 3.77 -4.53 9.74
N MET A 106 4.28 -5.76 9.68
CA MET A 106 4.00 -6.81 10.66
C MET A 106 4.58 -6.50 12.04
N ALA A 107 5.69 -5.75 12.13
CA ALA A 107 6.24 -5.29 13.40
C ALA A 107 5.27 -4.37 14.17
N GLY A 108 4.32 -3.73 13.49
CA GLY A 108 3.22 -3.00 14.09
C GLY A 108 2.16 -3.86 14.80
N TRP A 109 2.23 -5.18 14.65
CA TRP A 109 1.30 -6.08 15.34
C TRP A 109 1.45 -6.00 16.86
N LYS A 110 0.34 -5.93 17.58
CA LYS A 110 0.29 -5.63 19.02
C LYS A 110 0.95 -4.29 19.43
N ALA A 111 1.21 -3.38 18.50
CA ALA A 111 1.60 -2.02 18.86
C ALA A 111 0.36 -1.22 19.30
N THR A 112 0.53 -0.32 20.26
CA THR A 112 -0.52 0.61 20.69
C THR A 112 -0.96 1.51 19.54
N ARG A 113 -0.02 1.86 18.63
CA ARG A 113 -0.24 2.67 17.44
C ARG A 113 0.30 1.94 16.22
N PRO A 114 -0.49 1.13 15.50
CA PRO A 114 -0.01 0.35 14.36
C PRO A 114 0.20 1.18 13.08
N LEU A 115 -0.53 2.28 12.88
CA LEU A 115 -0.49 3.07 11.64
C LEU A 115 0.89 3.62 11.27
N PRO A 116 1.73 4.10 12.19
CA PRO A 116 3.10 4.51 11.87
C PRO A 116 3.93 3.40 11.21
N PHE A 117 3.72 2.14 11.58
CA PHE A 117 4.39 1.00 10.94
C PHE A 117 3.88 0.76 9.52
N TRP A 118 2.59 1.00 9.25
CA TRP A 118 2.02 0.92 7.90
C TRP A 118 2.59 2.02 7.00
N SER A 119 2.60 3.26 7.50
CA SER A 119 3.17 4.40 6.79
C SER A 119 4.64 4.16 6.46
N ALA A 120 5.47 3.81 7.44
CA ALA A 120 6.89 3.58 7.25
C ALA A 120 7.19 2.40 6.30
N ALA A 121 6.43 1.29 6.40
CA ALA A 121 6.57 0.12 5.53
C ALA A 121 6.38 0.43 4.05
N LYS A 122 5.69 1.52 3.73
CA LYS A 122 5.33 1.96 2.38
C LYS A 122 6.11 3.21 1.91
N SER A 123 6.99 3.75 2.76
CA SER A 123 7.62 5.06 2.54
C SER A 123 9.13 5.00 2.27
N PHE A 124 9.68 3.84 1.91
CA PHE A 124 11.06 3.75 1.42
C PHE A 124 11.20 4.46 0.07
N ALA A 125 12.40 4.93 -0.25
CA ALA A 125 12.68 5.59 -1.52
C ALA A 125 12.31 4.67 -2.71
N GLY A 126 11.62 5.22 -3.71
CA GLY A 126 11.16 4.47 -4.89
C GLY A 126 9.93 3.57 -4.66
N PHE A 127 9.28 3.60 -3.49
CA PHE A 127 8.14 2.75 -3.16
C PHE A 127 6.78 3.24 -3.69
N LEU A 128 6.77 4.29 -4.51
CA LEU A 128 5.59 4.74 -5.22
C LEU A 128 5.88 4.87 -6.73
N PRO A 129 6.14 3.75 -7.42
CA PRO A 129 6.18 3.78 -8.89
C PRO A 129 4.78 4.10 -9.43
N VAL A 130 4.72 5.02 -10.40
CA VAL A 130 3.47 5.44 -11.06
C VAL A 130 3.60 5.38 -12.57
N ALA A 131 2.51 5.09 -13.26
CA ALA A 131 2.45 5.16 -14.71
C ALA A 131 2.67 6.61 -15.20
N ARG A 132 3.00 6.77 -16.48
CA ARG A 132 3.32 8.08 -17.07
C ARG A 132 2.07 8.89 -17.41
N SER A 133 0.92 8.25 -17.58
CA SER A 133 -0.33 8.91 -17.95
C SER A 133 -1.22 9.18 -16.73
N ILE A 134 -1.93 10.29 -16.82
CA ILE A 134 -3.04 10.65 -15.93
C ILE A 134 -4.27 10.82 -16.82
N TRP A 135 -5.34 10.10 -16.53
CA TRP A 135 -6.61 10.29 -17.19
C TRP A 135 -7.47 11.28 -16.40
N VAL A 136 -7.86 12.37 -17.06
CA VAL A 136 -8.76 13.39 -16.49
C VAL A 136 -10.11 13.29 -17.20
N PRO A 137 -11.16 12.83 -16.52
CA PRO A 137 -12.49 12.77 -17.13
C PRO A 137 -13.08 14.17 -17.33
N HIS A 138 -13.93 14.33 -18.35
CA HIS A 138 -14.65 15.59 -18.61
C HIS A 138 -15.61 15.98 -17.48
N GLN A 139 -16.18 14.96 -16.79
CA GLN A 139 -17.07 15.13 -15.64
C GLN A 139 -16.57 14.27 -14.49
N ALA A 140 -16.68 14.79 -13.27
CA ALA A 140 -16.27 14.05 -12.08
C ALA A 140 -17.15 12.80 -11.86
N HIS A 141 -16.53 11.65 -11.67
CA HIS A 141 -17.20 10.42 -11.28
C HIS A 141 -17.40 10.39 -9.75
N ALA A 142 -18.37 11.17 -9.23
CA ALA A 142 -18.53 11.35 -7.79
C ALA A 142 -19.12 10.11 -7.09
N GLU A 143 -20.20 9.57 -7.65
CA GLU A 143 -21.01 8.53 -7.01
C GLU A 143 -20.63 7.11 -7.41
N ALA A 144 -20.02 6.95 -8.59
CA ALA A 144 -19.61 5.65 -9.11
C ALA A 144 -18.21 5.72 -9.70
N TRP A 145 -17.42 4.65 -9.51
CA TRP A 145 -16.12 4.50 -10.15
C TRP A 145 -16.28 4.30 -11.67
N PRO A 146 -15.34 4.81 -12.46
CA PRO A 146 -15.28 4.48 -13.89
C PRO A 146 -15.02 2.98 -14.07
N ASP A 147 -15.39 2.44 -15.22
CA ASP A 147 -15.16 1.02 -15.55
C ASP A 147 -13.68 0.78 -15.88
N ILE A 148 -12.89 0.74 -14.83
CA ILE A 148 -11.46 0.42 -14.88
C ILE A 148 -11.24 -0.94 -14.24
N GLU A 149 -10.62 -1.83 -15.01
CA GLU A 149 -10.12 -3.12 -14.59
C GLU A 149 -8.61 -3.02 -14.38
N LEU A 150 -8.11 -3.54 -13.25
CA LEU A 150 -6.70 -3.49 -12.91
C LEU A 150 -6.14 -4.88 -12.60
N SER A 151 -4.88 -5.11 -12.95
CA SER A 151 -4.19 -6.37 -12.71
C SER A 151 -2.72 -6.19 -12.41
N THR A 152 -2.17 -7.17 -11.68
CA THR A 152 -0.72 -7.32 -11.44
C THR A 152 -0.26 -8.69 -11.91
N HIS A 153 0.83 -8.71 -12.67
CA HIS A 153 1.55 -9.92 -13.02
C HIS A 153 2.97 -9.85 -12.45
N VAL A 154 3.44 -10.94 -11.84
CA VAL A 154 4.83 -11.11 -11.41
C VAL A 154 5.41 -12.25 -12.23
N ASN A 155 6.49 -11.98 -12.96
CA ASN A 155 7.12 -12.93 -13.89
C ASN A 155 6.09 -13.59 -14.85
N GLY A 156 5.15 -12.78 -15.36
CA GLY A 156 4.07 -13.20 -16.24
C GLY A 156 2.91 -13.94 -15.55
N GLN A 157 2.98 -14.22 -14.25
CA GLN A 157 1.91 -14.87 -13.50
C GLN A 157 0.95 -13.84 -12.89
N LEU A 158 -0.35 -13.98 -13.16
CA LEU A 158 -1.38 -13.14 -12.56
C LEU A 158 -1.39 -13.29 -11.03
N ARG A 159 -1.33 -12.17 -10.33
CA ARG A 159 -1.33 -12.09 -8.86
C ARG A 159 -2.54 -11.35 -8.31
N GLN A 160 -2.89 -10.23 -8.92
CA GLN A 160 -4.04 -9.40 -8.52
C GLN A 160 -4.88 -9.10 -9.74
N HIS A 161 -6.19 -9.06 -9.56
CA HIS A 161 -7.15 -8.68 -10.59
C HIS A 161 -8.43 -8.18 -9.93
N ALA A 162 -8.91 -6.99 -10.31
CA ALA A 162 -10.16 -6.43 -9.81
C ALA A 162 -10.70 -5.34 -10.72
N ARG A 163 -11.95 -4.93 -10.47
CA ARG A 163 -12.56 -3.71 -11.02
C ARG A 163 -12.66 -2.65 -9.93
N LEU A 164 -12.56 -1.38 -10.29
CA LEU A 164 -12.75 -0.28 -9.34
C LEU A 164 -14.12 -0.28 -8.69
N SER A 165 -15.14 -0.78 -9.37
CA SER A 165 -16.49 -0.93 -8.82
C SER A 165 -16.56 -1.85 -7.58
N ALA A 166 -15.52 -2.65 -7.31
CA ALA A 166 -15.42 -3.47 -6.10
C ALA A 166 -14.92 -2.68 -4.85
N LEU A 167 -14.53 -1.41 -5.02
CA LEU A 167 -14.23 -0.51 -3.90
C LEU A 167 -15.48 -0.23 -3.08
N ARG A 168 -15.34 -0.23 -1.76
CA ARG A 168 -16.44 -0.06 -0.79
C ARG A 168 -16.97 1.38 -0.69
N LEU A 169 -16.16 2.35 -1.05
CA LEU A 169 -16.48 3.77 -1.02
C LEU A 169 -16.60 4.28 -2.45
N SER A 170 -17.53 5.19 -2.73
CA SER A 170 -17.54 5.95 -3.96
C SER A 170 -16.35 6.94 -4.00
N PRO A 171 -15.97 7.47 -5.17
CA PRO A 171 -14.90 8.47 -5.24
C PRO A 171 -15.10 9.64 -4.29
N LEU A 172 -16.30 10.21 -4.23
CA LEU A 172 -16.59 11.32 -3.33
C LEU A 172 -16.53 10.93 -1.85
N GLN A 173 -17.03 9.75 -1.50
CA GLN A 173 -16.91 9.24 -0.12
C GLN A 173 -15.46 9.04 0.29
N LEU A 174 -14.61 8.53 -0.63
CA LEU A 174 -13.19 8.35 -0.39
C LEU A 174 -12.49 9.69 -0.19
N LEU A 175 -12.70 10.68 -1.08
CA LEU A 175 -12.13 12.02 -0.95
C LEU A 175 -12.58 12.69 0.35
N THR A 176 -13.87 12.56 0.70
CA THR A 176 -14.41 13.09 1.97
C THR A 176 -13.73 12.48 3.18
N CYS A 177 -13.55 11.16 3.17
CA CYS A 177 -12.86 10.44 4.24
C CYS A 177 -11.42 10.92 4.40
N VAL A 178 -10.68 11.09 3.29
CA VAL A 178 -9.29 11.58 3.33
C VAL A 178 -9.23 13.02 3.81
N ALA A 179 -10.07 13.91 3.28
CA ALA A 179 -10.11 15.32 3.69
C ALA A 179 -10.41 15.48 5.18
N GLN A 180 -11.30 14.64 5.74
CA GLN A 180 -11.61 14.66 7.18
C GLN A 180 -10.42 14.26 8.07
N HIS A 181 -9.46 13.50 7.54
CA HIS A 181 -8.23 13.10 8.24
C HIS A 181 -7.08 14.09 8.03
N ALA A 182 -7.17 14.97 7.04
CA ALA A 182 -6.18 16.03 6.84
C ALA A 182 -6.22 17.05 8.00
N PRO A 183 -5.06 17.61 8.42
CA PRO A 183 -4.99 18.55 9.56
C PRO A 183 -5.94 19.75 9.43
N ASP A 184 -6.07 20.31 8.22
CA ASP A 184 -6.91 21.47 7.90
C ASP A 184 -8.27 21.09 7.29
N ARG A 185 -8.59 19.79 7.25
CA ARG A 185 -9.78 19.22 6.59
C ARG A 185 -9.92 19.60 5.12
N ARG A 186 -8.79 19.71 4.45
CA ARG A 186 -8.70 20.12 3.06
C ARG A 186 -7.86 19.14 2.25
N LEU A 187 -8.20 18.98 0.99
CA LEU A 187 -7.34 18.40 -0.04
C LEU A 187 -6.82 19.54 -0.91
N HIS A 188 -5.54 19.52 -1.21
CA HIS A 188 -4.90 20.55 -2.01
C HIS A 188 -4.65 20.06 -3.43
N LYS A 189 -4.66 20.99 -4.36
CA LYS A 189 -4.21 20.70 -5.72
C LYS A 189 -2.82 20.08 -5.71
N GLY A 190 -2.68 18.93 -6.37
CA GLY A 190 -1.45 18.14 -6.40
C GLY A 190 -1.40 17.01 -5.37
N ASP A 191 -2.32 16.95 -4.41
CA ASP A 191 -2.41 15.83 -3.49
C ASP A 191 -2.67 14.53 -4.25
N LEU A 192 -1.94 13.48 -3.87
CA LEU A 192 -2.10 12.13 -4.39
C LEU A 192 -2.79 11.26 -3.36
N ILE A 193 -3.83 10.55 -3.79
CA ILE A 193 -4.62 9.70 -2.92
C ILE A 193 -4.67 8.31 -3.52
N LEU A 194 -4.05 7.33 -2.89
CA LEU A 194 -4.12 5.92 -3.29
C LEU A 194 -5.41 5.30 -2.76
N THR A 195 -6.10 4.54 -3.63
CA THR A 195 -7.44 4.02 -3.32
C THR A 195 -7.44 2.74 -2.50
N GLY A 196 -6.28 2.11 -2.35
CA GLY A 196 -6.11 0.80 -1.75
C GLY A 196 -6.06 -0.31 -2.80
N THR A 197 -5.45 -1.44 -2.42
CA THR A 197 -5.19 -2.57 -3.30
C THR A 197 -6.26 -3.66 -3.20
N PRO A 198 -6.56 -4.39 -4.30
CA PRO A 198 -7.40 -5.57 -4.26
C PRO A 198 -6.71 -6.77 -3.59
N GLY A 199 -7.43 -7.87 -3.44
CA GLY A 199 -6.89 -9.16 -3.01
C GLY A 199 -5.76 -9.69 -3.91
N GLY A 200 -5.03 -10.71 -3.44
CA GLY A 200 -3.92 -11.33 -4.18
C GLY A 200 -2.54 -10.83 -3.81
N ILE A 201 -2.39 -10.05 -2.74
CA ILE A 201 -1.09 -9.63 -2.17
C ILE A 201 -0.24 -10.84 -1.76
N ALA A 202 1.08 -10.64 -1.62
CA ALA A 202 1.99 -11.71 -1.23
C ALA A 202 1.79 -12.16 0.23
N LEU A 203 1.45 -11.23 1.12
CA LEU A 203 1.22 -11.53 2.53
C LEU A 203 -0.02 -12.39 2.73
N GLN A 204 0.16 -13.55 3.35
CA GLN A 204 -0.94 -14.45 3.73
C GLN A 204 -0.93 -14.74 5.22
N VAL A 205 -2.06 -14.53 5.87
CA VAL A 205 -2.21 -14.70 7.32
C VAL A 205 -2.99 -15.97 7.64
N SER A 206 -2.32 -16.96 8.25
CA SER A 206 -2.95 -18.19 8.72
C SER A 206 -3.63 -17.98 10.09
N ARG A 207 -4.89 -18.46 10.24
CA ARG A 207 -5.63 -18.40 11.53
C ARG A 207 -4.89 -19.07 12.66
N PHE A 208 -4.34 -20.23 12.39
CA PHE A 208 -3.62 -21.00 13.40
C PHE A 208 -2.37 -20.26 13.88
N LYS A 209 -1.55 -19.75 12.93
CA LYS A 209 -0.33 -18.99 13.27
C LYS A 209 -0.65 -17.69 14.03
N GLN A 210 -1.76 -17.03 13.68
CA GLN A 210 -2.23 -15.83 14.39
C GLN A 210 -2.63 -16.15 15.82
N ALA A 211 -3.39 -17.24 16.05
CA ALA A 211 -3.79 -17.69 17.39
C ALA A 211 -2.57 -18.04 18.26
N VAL A 212 -1.62 -18.81 17.73
CA VAL A 212 -0.36 -19.13 18.42
C VAL A 212 0.42 -17.86 18.76
N GLY A 213 0.52 -16.92 17.81
CA GLY A 213 1.20 -15.64 18.03
C GLY A 213 0.59 -14.80 19.16
N GLN A 214 -0.71 -14.93 19.42
CA GLN A 214 -1.36 -14.20 20.53
C GLN A 214 -0.81 -14.60 21.92
N CYS A 215 -0.36 -15.83 22.07
CA CYS A 215 0.19 -16.37 23.33
C CYS A 215 1.68 -16.07 23.54
N LEU A 216 2.38 -15.55 22.50
CA LEU A 216 3.82 -15.30 22.57
C LEU A 216 4.13 -13.84 22.92
N PRO A 217 5.30 -13.57 23.55
CA PRO A 217 5.86 -12.21 23.61
C PRO A 217 5.98 -11.60 22.21
N ARG A 218 5.69 -10.30 22.07
CA ARG A 218 5.58 -9.62 20.76
C ARG A 218 6.78 -9.87 19.84
N ALA A 219 8.02 -9.71 20.33
CA ALA A 219 9.22 -9.92 19.54
C ALA A 219 9.31 -11.36 18.98
N ARG A 220 9.04 -12.38 19.80
CA ARG A 220 9.03 -13.79 19.36
C ARG A 220 7.93 -14.09 18.35
N ALA A 221 6.75 -13.51 18.55
CA ALA A 221 5.65 -13.67 17.60
C ALA A 221 5.96 -13.06 16.24
N ILE A 222 6.59 -11.87 16.21
CA ILE A 222 7.04 -11.20 14.99
C ILE A 222 8.11 -12.04 14.28
N GLN A 223 9.14 -12.50 14.98
CA GLN A 223 10.18 -13.39 14.40
C GLN A 223 9.58 -14.66 13.78
N MET A 224 8.66 -15.31 14.50
CA MET A 224 7.97 -16.51 14.01
C MET A 224 7.18 -16.18 12.73
N ALA A 225 6.49 -15.04 12.70
CA ALA A 225 5.72 -14.60 11.56
C ALA A 225 6.63 -14.29 10.35
N TRP A 226 7.75 -13.59 10.55
CA TRP A 226 8.73 -13.33 9.48
C TRP A 226 9.29 -14.63 8.89
N ARG A 227 9.77 -15.53 9.73
CA ARG A 227 10.28 -16.85 9.28
C ARG A 227 9.23 -17.66 8.52
N GLY A 228 7.96 -17.55 8.95
CA GLY A 228 6.85 -18.20 8.26
C GLY A 228 6.58 -17.63 6.89
N GLN A 229 6.73 -16.31 6.71
CA GLN A 229 6.52 -15.62 5.44
C GLN A 229 7.70 -15.75 4.48
N GLN A 230 8.94 -15.80 4.95
CA GLN A 230 10.14 -16.03 4.11
C GLN A 230 10.07 -17.30 3.26
N ARG A 231 9.27 -18.28 3.65
CA ARG A 231 9.05 -19.51 2.90
C ARG A 231 8.07 -19.36 1.74
N SER A 232 7.41 -18.21 1.63
CA SER A 232 6.45 -17.96 0.57
C SER A 232 7.16 -17.44 -0.67
N ALA A 233 6.99 -18.12 -1.79
CA ALA A 233 7.49 -17.70 -3.09
C ALA A 233 6.68 -16.52 -3.70
N ARG A 234 5.75 -15.92 -2.96
CA ARG A 234 4.91 -14.83 -3.44
C ARG A 234 5.55 -13.45 -3.30
N PHE A 235 6.47 -13.29 -2.34
CA PHE A 235 7.21 -12.03 -2.14
C PHE A 235 8.18 -11.79 -3.28
N LEU A 236 8.38 -10.52 -3.59
CA LEU A 236 9.28 -10.08 -4.63
C LEU A 236 10.75 -10.28 -4.21
N ASN A 237 11.54 -10.78 -5.16
CA ASN A 237 12.97 -11.00 -5.01
C ASN A 237 13.74 -10.26 -6.11
N PRO A 238 15.02 -9.93 -5.91
CA PRO A 238 15.87 -9.40 -6.97
C PRO A 238 15.80 -10.26 -8.24
N GLY A 239 15.62 -9.62 -9.38
CA GLY A 239 15.42 -10.26 -10.69
C GLY A 239 13.96 -10.46 -11.09
N ASP A 240 13.00 -10.32 -10.17
CA ASP A 240 11.58 -10.39 -10.52
C ASP A 240 11.14 -9.18 -11.36
N THR A 241 10.21 -9.42 -12.27
CA THR A 241 9.53 -8.38 -13.05
C THR A 241 8.08 -8.26 -12.59
N VAL A 242 7.64 -7.02 -12.38
CA VAL A 242 6.27 -6.70 -11.98
C VAL A 242 5.64 -5.86 -13.09
N THR A 243 4.55 -6.36 -13.68
CA THR A 243 3.78 -5.61 -14.67
C THR A 243 2.37 -5.36 -14.13
N MET A 244 1.97 -4.10 -14.13
CA MET A 244 0.65 -3.66 -13.72
C MET A 244 -0.06 -3.01 -14.89
N GLN A 245 -1.36 -3.26 -15.00
CA GLN A 245 -2.20 -2.73 -16.07
C GLN A 245 -3.50 -2.20 -15.47
N ALA A 246 -4.02 -1.14 -16.08
CA ALA A 246 -5.34 -0.61 -15.80
C ALA A 246 -5.98 -0.14 -17.11
N THR A 247 -7.28 -0.39 -17.28
CA THR A 247 -8.01 -0.01 -18.51
C THR A 247 -7.87 1.48 -18.77
N GLY A 248 -7.40 1.85 -19.96
CA GLY A 248 -7.30 3.25 -20.39
C GLY A 248 -6.11 4.04 -19.82
N LEU A 249 -5.21 3.39 -19.07
CA LEU A 249 -3.97 3.98 -18.56
C LEU A 249 -2.74 3.26 -19.11
N ASP A 250 -1.60 3.95 -19.16
CA ASP A 250 -0.34 3.32 -19.52
C ASP A 250 0.03 2.22 -18.52
N PRO A 251 0.59 1.09 -18.99
CA PRO A 251 1.06 0.05 -18.11
C PRO A 251 2.28 0.50 -17.31
N LEU A 252 2.47 -0.09 -16.15
CA LEU A 252 3.64 0.08 -15.29
C LEU A 252 4.45 -1.22 -15.27
N SER A 253 5.70 -1.16 -15.74
CA SER A 253 6.63 -2.29 -15.75
C SER A 253 7.84 -1.97 -14.88
N LEU A 254 8.16 -2.86 -13.95
CA LEU A 254 9.16 -2.65 -12.92
C LEU A 254 10.07 -3.88 -12.83
N THR A 255 11.34 -3.66 -12.52
CA THR A 255 12.30 -4.72 -12.16
C THR A 255 12.67 -4.58 -10.69
N VAL A 256 12.74 -5.68 -9.98
CA VAL A 256 13.19 -5.71 -8.58
C VAL A 256 14.71 -5.89 -8.56
N GLU A 257 15.40 -5.02 -7.85
CA GLU A 257 16.86 -5.03 -7.78
C GLU A 257 17.35 -5.14 -6.33
N ALA A 258 18.47 -5.82 -6.13
CA ALA A 258 19.16 -5.76 -4.86
C ALA A 258 19.73 -4.35 -4.64
N MET A 259 19.73 -3.88 -3.38
CA MET A 259 20.48 -2.68 -3.05
C MET A 259 21.96 -2.94 -3.26
N PRO A 260 22.71 -2.04 -3.90
CA PRO A 260 24.16 -2.20 -4.14
C PRO A 260 24.96 -2.27 -2.84
#